data_08c90bb880131edf0d157c42be8548c9
#
_entry.id   08c90bb880131edf0d157c42be8548c9
#
_cell.length_a   1.000
_cell.length_b   1.000
_cell.length_c   1.000
_cell.angle_alpha   90.00
_cell.angle_beta   90.00
_cell.angle_gamma   90.00
#
_symmetry.space_group_name_H-M   'P 1'
#
loop_
_entity.id
_entity.type
_entity.pdbx_description
1 polymer ?
#
loop_
_entity_poly.entity_id
_entity_poly.type
_entity_poly.pdbx_seq_one_letter_code
_entity_poly.pdbx_strand_id
1 'polypeptide(L)' 'MVRVHVTADLPIRVEPVVFAERVEIRLGNAFPAVLVVDRDALPRLSQAISEGKAALDAARRKKGQS' A
#
# COMPACT_ATOMS: atom_id res chain seq x y z
N MET A 1 4.93 17.37 -3.11
CA MET A 1 4.86 15.91 -2.85
C MET A 1 3.49 15.55 -2.27
N VAL A 2 2.88 14.51 -2.81
CA VAL A 2 1.61 14.00 -2.27
C VAL A 2 1.91 12.88 -1.29
N ARG A 3 1.28 12.92 -0.12
CA ARG A 3 1.40 11.86 0.87
C ARG A 3 0.03 11.27 1.17
N VAL A 4 -0.04 9.96 1.20
CA VAL A 4 -1.23 9.25 1.66
C VAL A 4 -0.85 8.46 2.90
N HIS A 5 -1.50 8.79 4.01
CA HIS A 5 -1.23 8.11 5.27
C HIS A 5 -2.26 6.99 5.46
N VAL A 6 -1.79 5.76 5.41
CA VAL A 6 -2.63 4.57 5.58
C VAL A 6 -2.48 4.07 7.00
N THR A 7 -3.56 4.15 7.76
CA THR A 7 -3.62 3.64 9.14
C THR A 7 -4.32 2.28 9.17
N ALA A 8 -4.24 1.60 10.30
CA ALA A 8 -4.88 0.31 10.46
C ALA A 8 -6.42 0.37 10.29
N ASP A 9 -7.01 1.53 10.58
CA ASP A 9 -8.46 1.70 10.53
C ASP A 9 -8.96 2.34 9.22
N LEU A 10 -8.05 2.72 8.33
CA LEU A 10 -8.43 3.36 7.08
C LEU A 10 -9.16 2.37 6.18
N PRO A 11 -10.36 2.71 5.70
CA PRO A 11 -11.05 1.83 4.76
C PRO A 11 -10.25 1.71 3.45
N ILE A 12 -10.09 0.49 2.98
CA ILE A 12 -9.41 0.19 1.73
C ILE A 12 -10.37 -0.63 0.86
N ARG A 13 -10.59 -0.16 -0.35
CA ARG A 13 -11.46 -0.82 -1.30
C ARG A 13 -10.69 -1.12 -2.58
N VAL A 14 -10.83 -2.32 -3.09
CA VAL A 14 -10.13 -2.75 -4.31
C VAL A 14 -11.16 -3.01 -5.40
N GLU A 15 -10.98 -2.36 -6.54
CA GLU A 15 -11.85 -2.56 -7.69
C GLU A 15 -11.01 -2.97 -8.92
N PRO A 16 -11.20 -4.17 -9.43
CA PRO A 16 -10.52 -4.58 -10.65
C PRO A 16 -11.15 -3.92 -11.88
N VAL A 17 -10.31 -3.42 -12.78
CA VAL A 17 -10.73 -2.91 -14.08
C VAL A 17 -10.19 -3.87 -15.13
N VAL A 18 -10.95 -4.94 -15.36
CA VAL A 18 -10.47 -6.11 -16.11
C VAL A 18 -10.07 -5.79 -17.54
N PHE A 19 -10.87 -5.00 -18.26
CA PHE A 19 -10.57 -4.67 -19.65
C PHE A 19 -9.31 -3.82 -19.82
N ALA A 20 -8.92 -3.09 -18.78
CA ALA A 20 -7.72 -2.25 -18.81
C ALA A 20 -6.53 -2.91 -18.12
N GLU A 21 -6.71 -4.10 -17.56
CA GLU A 21 -5.68 -4.86 -16.83
C GLU A 21 -5.04 -4.03 -15.74
N ARG A 22 -5.87 -3.43 -14.88
CA ARG A 22 -5.41 -2.64 -13.75
C ARG A 22 -6.36 -2.76 -12.58
N VAL A 23 -5.90 -2.28 -11.44
CA VAL A 23 -6.68 -2.28 -10.20
C VAL A 23 -6.74 -0.87 -9.68
N GLU A 24 -7.91 -0.45 -9.21
CA GLU A 24 -8.07 0.78 -8.45
C GLU A 24 -8.16 0.45 -6.97
N ILE A 25 -7.30 1.07 -6.19
CA ILE A 25 -7.31 0.91 -4.74
C ILE A 25 -7.76 2.23 -4.15
N ARG A 26 -8.94 2.23 -3.53
CA ARG A 26 -9.52 3.43 -2.93
C ARG A 26 -9.21 3.46 -1.44
N LEU A 27 -8.64 4.55 -0.99
CA LEU A 27 -8.20 4.73 0.40
C LEU A 27 -9.02 5.84 1.04
N GLY A 28 -9.83 5.47 2.02
CA GLY A 28 -10.68 6.42 2.73
C GLY A 28 -12.11 6.47 2.22
N ASN A 29 -12.98 7.22 2.90
CA ASN A 29 -14.41 7.29 2.60
C ASN A 29 -14.84 8.62 1.98
N ALA A 30 -14.64 9.73 2.68
CA ALA A 30 -15.21 11.03 2.29
C ALA A 30 -14.46 11.65 1.12
N PHE A 31 -13.15 11.63 1.19
CA PHE A 31 -12.27 12.14 0.12
C PHE A 31 -11.25 11.05 -0.20
N PRO A 32 -11.66 10.02 -0.91
CA PRO A 32 -10.78 8.89 -1.15
C PRO A 32 -9.62 9.27 -2.06
N ALA A 33 -8.43 8.84 -1.67
CA ALA A 33 -7.31 8.80 -2.59
C ALA A 33 -7.45 7.52 -3.42
N VAL A 34 -7.18 7.61 -4.70
CA VAL A 34 -7.26 6.45 -5.58
C VAL A 34 -5.88 6.15 -6.12
N LEU A 35 -5.45 4.92 -5.90
CA LEU A 35 -4.20 4.40 -6.44
C LEU A 35 -4.55 3.49 -7.60
N VAL A 36 -4.08 3.85 -8.79
CA VAL A 36 -4.30 3.04 -9.98
C VAL A 36 -3.02 2.26 -10.26
N VAL A 37 -3.12 0.94 -10.24
CA VAL A 37 -1.96 0.06 -10.36
C VAL A 37 -2.17 -0.89 -11.53
N ASP A 38 -1.25 -0.86 -12.48
CA ASP A 38 -1.27 -1.79 -13.60
C ASP A 38 -0.97 -3.21 -13.10
N ARG A 39 -1.52 -4.19 -13.80
CA ARG A 39 -1.35 -5.60 -13.44
C ARG A 39 0.12 -5.96 -13.25
N ASP A 40 0.99 -5.53 -14.15
CA ASP A 40 2.41 -5.86 -14.11
C ASP A 40 3.16 -5.16 -12.98
N ALA A 41 2.57 -4.11 -12.42
CA ALA A 41 3.16 -3.39 -11.29
C ALA A 41 2.73 -3.93 -9.93
N LEU A 42 1.68 -4.75 -9.89
CA LEU A 42 1.18 -5.31 -8.62
C LEU A 42 2.23 -6.11 -7.84
N PRO A 43 3.00 -7.02 -8.48
CA PRO A 43 4.03 -7.75 -7.73
C PRO A 43 5.11 -6.84 -7.14
N ARG A 44 5.49 -5.80 -7.87
CA ARG A 44 6.49 -4.85 -7.39
C ARG A 44 5.98 -4.04 -6.21
N LEU A 45 4.73 -3.59 -6.29
CA LEU A 45 4.11 -2.85 -5.20
C LEU A 45 3.98 -3.71 -3.95
N SER A 46 3.53 -4.94 -4.12
CA SER A 46 3.41 -5.90 -3.03
C SER A 46 4.76 -6.17 -2.37
N GLN A 47 5.81 -6.34 -3.18
CA GLN A 47 7.15 -6.54 -2.68
C GLN A 47 7.66 -5.33 -1.90
N ALA A 48 7.41 -4.12 -2.39
CA ALA A 48 7.83 -2.90 -1.72
C ALA A 48 7.17 -2.77 -0.34
N ILE A 49 5.91 -3.13 -0.23
CA ILE A 49 5.19 -3.13 1.05
C ILE A 49 5.81 -4.14 2.01
N SER A 50 6.12 -5.34 1.53
CA SER A 50 6.76 -6.38 2.34
C SER A 50 8.15 -5.97 2.80
N GLU A 51 8.92 -5.33 1.93
CA GLU A 51 10.25 -4.82 2.27
C GLU A 51 10.16 -3.73 3.34
N GLY A 52 9.16 -2.86 3.23
CA GLY A 52 8.94 -1.82 4.24
C GLY A 52 8.64 -2.42 5.61
N LYS A 53 7.80 -3.44 5.65
CA LYS A 53 7.50 -4.14 6.90
C LYS A 53 8.75 -4.80 7.49
N ALA A 54 9.53 -5.47 6.66
CA ALA A 54 10.76 -6.13 7.11
C ALA A 54 11.78 -5.12 7.63
N ALA A 55 11.92 -3.98 6.96
CA ALA A 55 12.82 -2.92 7.40
C ALA A 55 12.41 -2.34 8.74
N LEU A 56 11.11 -2.14 8.94
CA LEU A 56 10.58 -1.63 10.20
C LEU A 56 10.79 -2.61 11.33
N ASP A 57 10.56 -3.90 11.09
CA ASP A 57 10.76 -4.94 12.08
C ASP A 57 12.25 -5.07 12.46
N ALA A 58 13.15 -4.95 11.49
CA ALA A 58 14.58 -4.98 11.74
C ALA A 58 15.04 -3.79 12.60
N ALA A 59 14.52 -2.60 12.32
CA ALA A 59 14.82 -1.41 13.09
C ALA A 59 14.31 -1.54 14.54
N ARG A 60 13.15 -2.14 14.73
CA ARG A 60 12.61 -2.42 16.06
C ARG A 60 13.50 -3.36 16.86
N ARG A 61 14.01 -4.42 16.22
CA ARG A 61 14.90 -5.37 16.89
C ARG A 61 16.16 -4.70 17.37
N LYS A 62 16.75 -3.83 16.54
CA LYS A 62 17.94 -3.08 16.95
C LYS A 62 17.69 -2.21 18.17
N LYS A 63 16.56 -1.54 18.22
CA LYS A 63 16.16 -0.73 19.37
C LYS A 63 15.94 -1.57 20.61
N GLY A 64 15.37 -2.75 20.46
CA GLY A 64 15.09 -3.64 21.56
C GLY A 64 16.34 -4.27 22.19
N GLN A 65 17.45 -4.26 21.46
CA GLN A 65 18.70 -4.86 21.92
C GLN A 65 19.65 -3.86 22.60
N SER A 66 19.36 -2.60 22.54
CA SER A 66 20.23 -1.57 23.14
C SER A 66 19.99 -1.32 24.63
#